data_2c2d5e744e8628ec39ce7e94ed560a86
#
_entry.id   2c2d5e744e8628ec39ce7e94ed560a86
#
_cell.length_a   1.000
_cell.length_b   1.000
_cell.length_c   1.000
_cell.angle_alpha   90.00
_cell.angle_beta   90.00
_cell.angle_gamma   90.00
#
_symmetry.space_group_name_H-M   'P 1'
#
loop_
_entity.id
_entity.type
_entity.pdbx_description
1 polymer ?
#
loop_
_entity_poly.entity_id
_entity_poly.type
_entity_poly.pdbx_seq_one_letter_code
_entity_poly.pdbx_strand_id
1 'polypeptide(L)'
;MSTSTNKAGDIIDDLISLKVDRQKTAIKKIISAMTIGRDVSKLFPHVVKCIITPNLELKKLVYLYIINYARVKPLETLLAVNALKRDASDFNGNPLTRALAVRTMGCLGVEEIMQFLCDPLKDALNDKDPYVRKTGALCVAKIYDINPQLAEDQFGFLDKIKEMLEEETNAMVLANCISALIEISTTKGKDILEINWSKCRHLMSALHENNEWTQIYLLEGISRYSPTKQDEINEMIERIIPCVSHSNAGVVLSVIKILIKLLDLVENPETIRSVCKKITPSLVTLLSSEPEIQYVALKNINILIQKRPIIFEKDIKIFFSSFTEPLYNKLEKLEIIYKLVSMNNIDIVLNELKEYASDVDIKFVRRSVKLIGQCAIKLEKAAQRCVETLVELVKTQVSFVIQEAIIALKDIFRRYPNTFEGAMAIINENLRTLDDPEAKAALIWIIGEYSDRIEGAENQLIKFIDNLKEEPYVIQINILDSATKTFLKCQSEESYNILNQVFDFCTKECEDPDVRDRGYMYYRLMTIDPQLASKIIVNDKPRINEDVSGFDDNLLAILMDNLGTMATIYEKPPEAFVKKLKKNISRMIMKVNMKNHNLILMRMIIICQKKKKKKKRRWILLII
;
A
#
# COMPACT_ATOMS: atom_id res chain seq x y z
N MET A 1 -34.86 26.65 -20.54
CA MET A 1 -35.43 25.28 -20.31
C MET A 1 -35.93 24.59 -21.59
N SER A 2 -36.18 25.27 -22.69
CA SER A 2 -36.75 24.71 -23.95
C SER A 2 -35.75 23.99 -24.87
N THR A 3 -34.46 24.21 -24.75
CA THR A 3 -33.44 23.58 -25.64
C THR A 3 -32.99 22.17 -25.19
N SER A 4 -33.29 21.74 -23.98
CA SER A 4 -32.96 20.39 -23.50
C SER A 4 -34.02 19.33 -23.83
N THR A 5 -35.28 19.73 -23.98
CA THR A 5 -36.39 18.84 -24.35
C THR A 5 -36.35 18.42 -25.82
N ASN A 6 -35.96 19.32 -26.72
CA ASN A 6 -35.82 19.01 -28.16
C ASN A 6 -34.66 18.02 -28.42
N LYS A 7 -33.55 18.13 -27.72
CA LYS A 7 -32.42 17.19 -27.86
C LYS A 7 -32.74 15.77 -27.36
N ALA A 8 -33.64 15.61 -26.38
CA ALA A 8 -34.07 14.29 -25.93
C ALA A 8 -35.05 13.62 -26.91
N GLY A 9 -35.90 14.40 -27.56
CA GLY A 9 -36.80 13.92 -28.63
C GLY A 9 -36.00 13.37 -29.83
N ASP A 10 -35.05 14.15 -30.34
CA ASP A 10 -34.17 13.75 -31.45
C ASP A 10 -33.40 12.46 -31.18
N ILE A 11 -32.97 12.22 -29.93
CA ILE A 11 -32.28 10.99 -29.53
C ILE A 11 -33.24 9.79 -29.54
N ILE A 12 -34.48 9.97 -29.11
CA ILE A 12 -35.49 8.91 -29.14
C ILE A 12 -35.84 8.53 -30.58
N ASP A 13 -36.00 9.49 -31.45
CA ASP A 13 -36.28 9.27 -32.87
C ASP A 13 -35.13 8.53 -33.58
N ASP A 14 -33.90 8.89 -33.25
CA ASP A 14 -32.69 8.19 -33.72
C ASP A 14 -32.62 6.74 -33.20
N LEU A 15 -33.04 6.46 -31.94
CA LEU A 15 -33.11 5.11 -31.37
C LEU A 15 -34.19 4.24 -32.05
N ILE A 16 -35.32 4.82 -32.45
CA ILE A 16 -36.42 4.12 -33.08
C ILE A 16 -36.14 3.91 -34.59
N SER A 17 -35.19 4.63 -35.15
CA SER A 17 -34.82 4.52 -36.56
C SER A 17 -34.37 3.11 -36.93
N LEU A 18 -34.75 2.62 -38.10
CA LEU A 18 -34.29 1.33 -38.64
C LEU A 18 -32.82 1.35 -39.11
N LYS A 19 -32.18 2.53 -39.17
CA LYS A 19 -30.80 2.65 -39.60
C LYS A 19 -29.84 2.43 -38.43
N VAL A 20 -29.04 1.35 -38.48
CA VAL A 20 -28.07 0.96 -37.43
C VAL A 20 -27.10 2.09 -37.08
N ASP A 21 -26.65 2.88 -38.07
CA ASP A 21 -25.70 3.98 -37.81
C ASP A 21 -26.30 5.12 -36.98
N ARG A 22 -27.59 5.43 -37.17
CA ARG A 22 -28.30 6.41 -36.34
C ARG A 22 -28.44 5.91 -34.90
N GLN A 23 -28.90 4.63 -34.75
CA GLN A 23 -28.98 3.99 -33.44
C GLN A 23 -27.62 4.02 -32.69
N LYS A 24 -26.55 3.65 -33.43
CA LYS A 24 -25.19 3.66 -32.88
C LYS A 24 -24.75 5.06 -32.40
N THR A 25 -25.03 6.09 -33.21
CA THR A 25 -24.72 7.48 -32.89
C THR A 25 -25.51 7.96 -31.67
N ALA A 26 -26.80 7.62 -31.60
CA ALA A 26 -27.65 7.96 -30.47
C ALA A 26 -27.18 7.29 -29.18
N ILE A 27 -26.84 5.99 -29.19
CA ILE A 27 -26.36 5.27 -28.03
C ILE A 27 -24.97 5.78 -27.58
N LYS A 28 -24.06 6.12 -28.50
CA LYS A 28 -22.80 6.77 -28.16
C LYS A 28 -23.02 8.11 -27.41
N LYS A 29 -23.98 8.94 -27.85
CA LYS A 29 -24.35 10.18 -27.15
C LYS A 29 -24.92 9.89 -25.75
N ILE A 30 -25.75 8.86 -25.60
CA ILE A 30 -26.33 8.44 -24.33
C ILE A 30 -25.21 7.99 -23.36
N ILE A 31 -24.28 7.15 -23.84
CA ILE A 31 -23.15 6.68 -23.02
C ILE A 31 -22.25 7.85 -22.62
N SER A 32 -21.96 8.80 -23.53
CA SER A 32 -21.21 10.01 -23.19
C SER A 32 -21.91 10.85 -22.13
N ALA A 33 -23.25 10.96 -22.18
CA ALA A 33 -24.01 11.65 -21.14
C ALA A 33 -23.96 10.90 -19.80
N MET A 34 -24.01 9.57 -19.83
CA MET A 34 -23.90 8.70 -18.67
C MET A 34 -22.51 8.81 -18.00
N THR A 35 -21.42 8.85 -18.79
CA THR A 35 -20.04 8.99 -18.25
C THR A 35 -19.79 10.36 -17.60
N ILE A 36 -20.51 11.41 -18.05
CA ILE A 36 -20.47 12.75 -17.42
C ILE A 36 -21.35 12.81 -16.14
N GLY A 37 -22.02 11.71 -15.77
CA GLY A 37 -22.88 11.63 -14.57
C GLY A 37 -24.31 12.15 -14.80
N ARG A 38 -24.77 12.37 -16.04
CA ARG A 38 -26.16 12.73 -16.31
C ARG A 38 -27.07 11.51 -16.19
N ASP A 39 -28.19 11.66 -15.50
CA ASP A 39 -29.19 10.59 -15.44
C ASP A 39 -29.95 10.48 -16.77
N VAL A 40 -29.71 9.38 -17.47
CA VAL A 40 -30.40 9.02 -18.73
C VAL A 40 -31.26 7.75 -18.57
N SER A 41 -31.60 7.38 -17.32
CA SER A 41 -32.42 6.20 -16.98
C SER A 41 -33.81 6.20 -17.65
N LYS A 42 -34.35 7.36 -17.97
CA LYS A 42 -35.64 7.51 -18.67
C LYS A 42 -35.65 6.92 -20.09
N LEU A 43 -34.47 6.79 -20.71
CA LEU A 43 -34.32 6.24 -22.06
C LEU A 43 -34.23 4.71 -22.07
N PHE A 44 -34.27 4.06 -20.90
CA PHE A 44 -34.08 2.61 -20.75
C PHE A 44 -35.00 1.78 -21.64
N PRO A 45 -36.33 2.01 -21.73
CA PRO A 45 -37.20 1.22 -22.59
C PRO A 45 -36.88 1.33 -24.08
N HIS A 46 -36.37 2.48 -24.55
CA HIS A 46 -35.97 2.70 -25.93
C HIS A 46 -34.65 2.04 -26.27
N VAL A 47 -33.67 2.11 -25.34
CA VAL A 47 -32.35 1.48 -25.52
C VAL A 47 -32.48 -0.05 -25.54
N VAL A 48 -33.31 -0.64 -24.64
CA VAL A 48 -33.54 -2.09 -24.61
C VAL A 48 -34.10 -2.62 -25.92
N LYS A 49 -34.94 -1.87 -26.66
CA LYS A 49 -35.43 -2.28 -27.97
C LYS A 49 -34.31 -2.47 -29.00
N CYS A 50 -33.20 -1.72 -28.86
CA CYS A 50 -32.03 -1.83 -29.74
C CYS A 50 -31.21 -3.10 -29.52
N ILE A 51 -31.54 -3.93 -28.52
CA ILE A 51 -30.82 -5.19 -28.20
C ILE A 51 -30.99 -6.23 -29.36
N ILE A 52 -32.06 -6.14 -30.12
CA ILE A 52 -32.41 -7.06 -31.21
C ILE A 52 -31.66 -6.67 -32.51
N THR A 53 -30.38 -6.44 -32.42
CA THR A 53 -29.54 -6.09 -33.58
C THR A 53 -28.51 -7.18 -33.83
N PRO A 54 -28.18 -7.49 -35.11
CA PRO A 54 -27.09 -8.39 -35.44
C PRO A 54 -25.72 -7.72 -35.28
N ASN A 55 -25.66 -6.39 -35.15
CA ASN A 55 -24.41 -5.65 -35.07
C ASN A 55 -23.79 -5.76 -33.68
N LEU A 56 -22.62 -6.42 -33.59
CA LEU A 56 -21.91 -6.68 -32.35
C LEU A 56 -21.49 -5.39 -31.62
N GLU A 57 -21.07 -4.34 -32.35
CA GLU A 57 -20.65 -3.06 -31.74
C GLU A 57 -21.84 -2.37 -31.07
N LEU A 58 -22.97 -2.35 -31.73
CA LEU A 58 -24.20 -1.80 -31.17
C LEU A 58 -24.65 -2.59 -29.93
N LYS A 59 -24.60 -3.94 -29.99
CA LYS A 59 -24.89 -4.80 -28.84
C LYS A 59 -24.00 -4.48 -27.64
N LYS A 60 -22.70 -4.32 -27.86
CA LYS A 60 -21.74 -3.95 -26.76
C LYS A 60 -22.16 -2.66 -26.06
N LEU A 61 -22.54 -1.65 -26.82
CA LEU A 61 -22.96 -0.36 -26.27
C LEU A 61 -24.30 -0.47 -25.51
N VAL A 62 -25.27 -1.19 -26.04
CA VAL A 62 -26.56 -1.45 -25.39
C VAL A 62 -26.37 -2.20 -24.08
N TYR A 63 -25.57 -3.25 -24.10
CA TYR A 63 -25.29 -4.07 -22.92
C TYR A 63 -24.58 -3.27 -21.81
N LEU A 64 -23.62 -2.40 -22.18
CA LEU A 64 -22.95 -1.50 -21.24
C LEU A 64 -23.96 -0.58 -20.53
N TYR A 65 -24.90 -0.01 -21.30
CA TYR A 65 -25.95 0.82 -20.74
C TYR A 65 -26.86 0.03 -19.79
N ILE A 66 -27.29 -1.19 -20.18
CA ILE A 66 -28.13 -2.05 -19.34
C ILE A 66 -27.43 -2.40 -18.02
N ILE A 67 -26.14 -2.81 -18.05
CA ILE A 67 -25.37 -3.12 -16.84
C ILE A 67 -25.39 -1.93 -15.88
N ASN A 68 -25.21 -0.72 -16.38
CA ASN A 68 -25.10 0.46 -15.52
C ASN A 68 -26.42 0.80 -14.82
N TYR A 69 -27.54 0.62 -15.52
CA TYR A 69 -28.86 0.97 -14.97
C TYR A 69 -29.65 -0.21 -14.38
N ALA A 70 -29.15 -1.44 -14.49
CA ALA A 70 -29.86 -2.64 -14.04
C ALA A 70 -30.29 -2.57 -12.56
N ARG A 71 -29.41 -2.09 -11.68
CA ARG A 71 -29.69 -1.96 -10.24
C ARG A 71 -30.68 -0.83 -9.91
N VAL A 72 -30.74 0.18 -10.77
CA VAL A 72 -31.66 1.33 -10.60
C VAL A 72 -33.05 1.00 -11.14
N LYS A 73 -33.11 0.17 -12.21
CA LYS A 73 -34.33 -0.20 -12.95
C LYS A 73 -34.50 -1.72 -13.08
N PRO A 74 -34.60 -2.47 -11.97
CA PRO A 74 -34.62 -3.94 -12.01
C PRO A 74 -35.80 -4.51 -12.79
N LEU A 75 -37.01 -3.93 -12.65
CA LEU A 75 -38.20 -4.40 -13.37
C LEU A 75 -38.09 -4.18 -14.89
N GLU A 76 -37.53 -3.05 -15.31
CA GLU A 76 -37.34 -2.79 -16.76
C GLU A 76 -36.22 -3.68 -17.32
N THR A 77 -35.23 -4.06 -16.52
CA THR A 77 -34.14 -4.97 -16.92
C THR A 77 -34.65 -6.37 -17.22
N LEU A 78 -35.74 -6.84 -16.61
CA LEU A 78 -36.37 -8.11 -16.93
C LEU A 78 -36.78 -8.20 -18.42
N LEU A 79 -37.12 -7.08 -19.05
CA LEU A 79 -37.42 -7.04 -20.50
C LEU A 79 -36.22 -7.42 -21.36
N ALA A 80 -35.01 -7.16 -20.90
CA ALA A 80 -33.77 -7.50 -21.60
C ALA A 80 -33.37 -8.97 -21.43
N VAL A 81 -33.81 -9.65 -20.35
CA VAL A 81 -33.37 -11.00 -20.00
C VAL A 81 -33.64 -12.02 -21.10
N ASN A 82 -34.83 -11.98 -21.70
CA ASN A 82 -35.18 -12.92 -22.79
C ASN A 82 -34.30 -12.75 -24.04
N ALA A 83 -33.95 -11.51 -24.38
CA ALA A 83 -33.04 -11.23 -25.48
C ALA A 83 -31.61 -11.69 -25.16
N LEU A 84 -31.14 -11.45 -23.89
CA LEU A 84 -29.84 -11.92 -23.42
C LEU A 84 -29.77 -13.45 -23.43
N LYS A 85 -30.81 -14.14 -22.95
CA LYS A 85 -30.89 -15.62 -22.97
C LYS A 85 -30.78 -16.14 -24.42
N ARG A 86 -31.54 -15.57 -25.33
CA ARG A 86 -31.49 -15.98 -26.74
C ARG A 86 -30.09 -15.78 -27.32
N ASP A 87 -29.47 -14.64 -27.07
CA ASP A 87 -28.13 -14.35 -27.57
C ASP A 87 -27.06 -15.25 -26.91
N ALA A 88 -27.25 -15.68 -25.66
CA ALA A 88 -26.36 -16.61 -24.95
C ALA A 88 -26.48 -18.05 -25.47
N SER A 89 -27.69 -18.48 -25.89
CA SER A 89 -27.96 -19.85 -26.32
C SER A 89 -27.96 -20.00 -27.86
N ASP A 90 -27.50 -19.01 -28.60
CA ASP A 90 -27.39 -19.09 -30.08
C ASP A 90 -26.11 -19.83 -30.48
N PHE A 91 -26.16 -21.17 -30.45
CA PHE A 91 -25.00 -22.04 -30.77
C PHE A 91 -24.51 -21.95 -32.21
N ASN A 92 -25.36 -21.48 -33.14
CA ASN A 92 -25.02 -21.29 -34.55
C ASN A 92 -24.46 -19.88 -34.82
N GLY A 93 -24.64 -18.97 -33.89
CA GLY A 93 -24.20 -17.59 -34.01
C GLY A 93 -22.74 -17.35 -33.58
N ASN A 94 -22.35 -16.09 -33.55
CA ASN A 94 -20.99 -15.68 -33.21
C ASN A 94 -20.67 -15.97 -31.74
N PRO A 95 -19.59 -16.72 -31.42
CA PRO A 95 -19.15 -16.99 -30.05
C PRO A 95 -18.95 -15.72 -29.20
N LEU A 96 -18.50 -14.61 -29.82
CA LEU A 96 -18.34 -13.33 -29.14
C LEU A 96 -19.68 -12.77 -28.63
N THR A 97 -20.77 -13.00 -29.35
CA THR A 97 -22.10 -12.58 -28.92
C THR A 97 -22.58 -13.41 -27.74
N ARG A 98 -22.39 -14.74 -27.78
CA ARG A 98 -22.71 -15.62 -26.64
C ARG A 98 -21.96 -15.23 -25.39
N ALA A 99 -20.65 -15.10 -25.50
CA ALA A 99 -19.80 -14.70 -24.36
C ALA A 99 -20.17 -13.32 -23.81
N LEU A 100 -20.47 -12.35 -24.69
CA LEU A 100 -20.88 -11.01 -24.29
C LEU A 100 -22.23 -11.03 -23.55
N ALA A 101 -23.18 -11.83 -23.99
CA ALA A 101 -24.47 -11.99 -23.33
C ALA A 101 -24.33 -12.60 -21.94
N VAL A 102 -23.58 -13.70 -21.79
CA VAL A 102 -23.28 -14.37 -20.51
C VAL A 102 -22.58 -13.40 -19.55
N ARG A 103 -21.54 -12.72 -20.03
CA ARG A 103 -20.82 -11.71 -19.24
C ARG A 103 -21.74 -10.60 -18.75
N THR A 104 -22.63 -10.10 -19.62
CA THR A 104 -23.57 -9.04 -19.28
C THR A 104 -24.52 -9.50 -18.19
N MET A 105 -25.12 -10.68 -18.35
CA MET A 105 -26.04 -11.25 -17.35
C MET A 105 -25.36 -11.40 -15.98
N GLY A 106 -24.12 -11.90 -15.93
CA GLY A 106 -23.33 -11.99 -14.70
C GLY A 106 -23.00 -10.63 -14.05
N CYS A 107 -22.96 -9.55 -14.83
CA CYS A 107 -22.69 -8.19 -14.34
C CYS A 107 -23.93 -7.42 -13.89
N LEU A 108 -25.16 -7.89 -14.18
CA LEU A 108 -26.39 -7.17 -13.81
C LEU A 108 -26.51 -6.96 -12.30
N GLY A 109 -26.09 -7.93 -11.49
CA GLY A 109 -26.04 -7.82 -10.03
C GLY A 109 -27.41 -7.66 -9.36
N VAL A 110 -28.46 -8.20 -9.97
CA VAL A 110 -29.85 -8.18 -9.48
C VAL A 110 -30.25 -9.62 -9.15
N GLU A 111 -30.58 -9.88 -7.88
CA GLU A 111 -30.81 -11.23 -7.36
C GLU A 111 -31.95 -11.97 -8.08
N GLU A 112 -33.05 -11.26 -8.37
CA GLU A 112 -34.22 -11.82 -9.07
C GLU A 112 -33.91 -12.28 -10.51
N ILE A 113 -32.88 -11.69 -11.13
CA ILE A 113 -32.47 -12.01 -12.49
C ILE A 113 -31.51 -13.19 -12.53
N MET A 114 -30.75 -13.45 -11.44
CA MET A 114 -29.72 -14.49 -11.39
C MET A 114 -30.26 -15.88 -11.69
N GLN A 115 -31.47 -16.22 -11.26
CA GLN A 115 -32.09 -17.50 -11.57
C GLN A 115 -32.22 -17.75 -13.08
N PHE A 116 -32.49 -16.70 -13.87
CA PHE A 116 -32.58 -16.80 -15.30
C PHE A 116 -31.24 -16.94 -16.03
N LEU A 117 -30.14 -16.64 -15.34
CA LEU A 117 -28.78 -16.79 -15.87
C LEU A 117 -28.26 -18.23 -15.76
N CYS A 118 -28.74 -19.01 -14.79
CA CYS A 118 -28.13 -20.29 -14.46
C CYS A 118 -28.15 -21.29 -15.63
N ASP A 119 -29.24 -21.41 -16.38
CA ASP A 119 -29.30 -22.31 -17.55
C ASP A 119 -28.33 -21.87 -18.65
N PRO A 120 -28.34 -20.59 -19.14
CA PRO A 120 -27.36 -20.12 -20.11
C PRO A 120 -25.91 -20.23 -19.63
N LEU A 121 -25.67 -20.12 -18.35
CA LEU A 121 -24.32 -20.28 -17.78
C LEU A 121 -23.86 -21.74 -17.82
N LYS A 122 -24.75 -22.70 -17.53
CA LYS A 122 -24.46 -24.12 -17.66
C LYS A 122 -24.10 -24.48 -19.11
N ASP A 123 -24.84 -23.93 -20.06
CA ASP A 123 -24.57 -24.10 -21.50
C ASP A 123 -23.22 -23.48 -21.86
N ALA A 124 -22.92 -22.28 -21.36
CA ALA A 124 -21.66 -21.56 -21.61
C ALA A 124 -20.42 -22.28 -21.06
N LEU A 125 -20.52 -22.96 -19.90
CA LEU A 125 -19.43 -23.74 -19.35
C LEU A 125 -19.12 -25.01 -20.19
N ASN A 126 -20.08 -25.50 -20.96
CA ASN A 126 -19.92 -26.64 -21.84
C ASN A 126 -19.81 -26.25 -23.34
N ASP A 127 -19.69 -24.95 -23.65
CA ASP A 127 -19.61 -24.46 -25.03
C ASP A 127 -18.37 -25.01 -25.76
N LYS A 128 -18.47 -25.22 -27.07
CA LYS A 128 -17.34 -25.64 -27.90
C LYS A 128 -16.22 -24.62 -27.96
N ASP A 129 -16.56 -23.33 -27.87
CA ASP A 129 -15.59 -22.24 -27.98
C ASP A 129 -14.97 -21.90 -26.62
N PRO A 130 -13.63 -21.93 -26.48
CA PRO A 130 -12.96 -21.65 -25.23
C PRO A 130 -13.18 -20.21 -24.75
N TYR A 131 -13.49 -19.26 -25.64
CA TYR A 131 -13.78 -17.89 -25.25
C TYR A 131 -15.09 -17.78 -24.45
N VAL A 132 -16.09 -18.60 -24.82
CA VAL A 132 -17.36 -18.66 -24.08
C VAL A 132 -17.14 -19.35 -22.72
N ARG A 133 -16.43 -20.51 -22.71
CA ARG A 133 -16.15 -21.25 -21.48
C ARG A 133 -15.41 -20.40 -20.45
N LYS A 134 -14.34 -19.67 -20.85
CA LYS A 134 -13.61 -18.79 -19.93
C LYS A 134 -14.50 -17.70 -19.34
N THR A 135 -15.42 -17.15 -20.15
CA THR A 135 -16.35 -16.11 -19.68
C THR A 135 -17.37 -16.69 -18.70
N GLY A 136 -17.84 -17.92 -18.96
CA GLY A 136 -18.69 -18.67 -18.06
C GLY A 136 -18.03 -18.88 -16.69
N ALA A 137 -16.78 -19.33 -16.66
CA ALA A 137 -16.03 -19.54 -15.42
C ALA A 137 -15.98 -18.28 -14.53
N LEU A 138 -15.67 -17.11 -15.10
CA LEU A 138 -15.70 -15.85 -14.36
C LEU A 138 -17.11 -15.45 -13.89
N CYS A 139 -18.15 -15.79 -14.65
CA CYS A 139 -19.52 -15.47 -14.24
C CYS A 139 -19.98 -16.27 -13.03
N VAL A 140 -19.46 -17.50 -12.85
CA VAL A 140 -19.75 -18.29 -11.64
C VAL A 140 -19.31 -17.56 -10.38
N ALA A 141 -18.10 -16.97 -10.34
CA ALA A 141 -17.65 -16.20 -9.19
C ALA A 141 -18.59 -15.01 -8.87
N LYS A 142 -19.08 -14.31 -9.91
CA LYS A 142 -20.02 -13.20 -9.74
C LYS A 142 -21.38 -13.64 -9.21
N ILE A 143 -21.88 -14.79 -9.65
CA ILE A 143 -23.13 -15.36 -9.11
C ILE A 143 -22.92 -15.77 -7.66
N TYR A 144 -21.78 -16.38 -7.36
CA TYR A 144 -21.43 -16.78 -6.00
C TYR A 144 -21.42 -15.58 -5.04
N ASP A 145 -20.89 -14.44 -5.44
CA ASP A 145 -20.89 -13.23 -4.64
C ASP A 145 -22.29 -12.72 -4.31
N ILE A 146 -23.26 -12.90 -5.23
CA ILE A 146 -24.63 -12.43 -5.05
C ILE A 146 -25.44 -13.45 -4.25
N ASN A 147 -25.42 -14.72 -4.66
CA ASN A 147 -26.16 -15.81 -4.04
C ASN A 147 -25.35 -17.11 -4.04
N PRO A 148 -24.62 -17.42 -2.94
CA PRO A 148 -23.80 -18.63 -2.83
C PRO A 148 -24.61 -19.94 -2.92
N GLN A 149 -25.83 -19.95 -2.35
CA GLN A 149 -26.68 -21.16 -2.34
C GLN A 149 -27.08 -21.56 -3.76
N LEU A 150 -27.36 -20.59 -4.60
CA LEU A 150 -27.72 -20.83 -6.00
C LEU A 150 -26.55 -21.43 -6.79
N ALA A 151 -25.33 -21.01 -6.49
CA ALA A 151 -24.13 -21.46 -7.18
C ALA A 151 -23.63 -22.83 -6.69
N GLU A 152 -23.74 -23.15 -5.39
CA GLU A 152 -23.29 -24.42 -4.82
C GLU A 152 -24.40 -25.49 -4.85
N ASP A 153 -25.52 -25.24 -4.17
CA ASP A 153 -26.49 -26.29 -3.84
C ASP A 153 -27.43 -26.62 -5.00
N GLN A 154 -27.86 -25.62 -5.78
CA GLN A 154 -28.88 -25.83 -6.79
C GLN A 154 -28.32 -26.23 -8.16
N PHE A 155 -27.19 -25.66 -8.58
CA PHE A 155 -26.64 -25.85 -9.91
C PHE A 155 -25.27 -26.53 -9.96
N GLY A 156 -24.58 -26.69 -8.82
CA GLY A 156 -23.30 -27.39 -8.73
C GLY A 156 -22.17 -26.73 -9.57
N PHE A 157 -22.23 -25.41 -9.78
CA PHE A 157 -21.25 -24.73 -10.63
C PHE A 157 -19.83 -24.80 -10.07
N LEU A 158 -19.68 -24.88 -8.75
CA LEU A 158 -18.37 -24.99 -8.11
C LEU A 158 -17.69 -26.30 -8.49
N ASP A 159 -18.42 -27.41 -8.44
CA ASP A 159 -17.89 -28.72 -8.80
C ASP A 159 -17.58 -28.78 -10.31
N LYS A 160 -18.41 -28.14 -11.14
CA LYS A 160 -18.13 -28.06 -12.57
C LYS A 160 -16.86 -27.28 -12.90
N ILE A 161 -16.56 -26.17 -12.19
CA ILE A 161 -15.27 -25.46 -12.38
C ILE A 161 -14.09 -26.33 -11.92
N LYS A 162 -14.23 -27.11 -10.84
CA LYS A 162 -13.20 -28.05 -10.39
C LYS A 162 -12.94 -29.17 -11.41
N GLU A 163 -14.00 -29.71 -12.02
CA GLU A 163 -13.90 -30.67 -13.12
C GLU A 163 -13.20 -30.05 -14.34
N MET A 164 -13.59 -28.84 -14.73
CA MET A 164 -12.92 -28.13 -15.82
C MET A 164 -11.44 -27.89 -15.57
N LEU A 165 -11.02 -27.68 -14.31
CA LEU A 165 -9.61 -27.53 -13.98
C LEU A 165 -8.79 -28.81 -14.22
N GLU A 166 -9.44 -29.98 -14.25
CA GLU A 166 -8.79 -31.28 -14.50
C GLU A 166 -8.77 -31.65 -15.98
N GLU A 167 -9.85 -31.38 -16.70
CA GLU A 167 -10.09 -31.86 -18.05
C GLU A 167 -9.73 -30.84 -19.16
N GLU A 168 -9.72 -29.56 -18.83
CA GLU A 168 -9.56 -28.50 -19.82
C GLU A 168 -8.10 -28.39 -20.31
N THR A 169 -7.93 -28.29 -21.62
CA THR A 169 -6.60 -28.13 -22.27
C THR A 169 -6.26 -26.68 -22.59
N ASN A 170 -7.27 -25.82 -22.70
CA ASN A 170 -7.04 -24.42 -23.05
C ASN A 170 -6.60 -23.60 -21.83
N ALA A 171 -5.38 -23.08 -21.87
CA ALA A 171 -4.77 -22.35 -20.77
C ALA A 171 -5.53 -21.07 -20.36
N MET A 172 -6.20 -20.39 -21.30
CA MET A 172 -7.03 -19.22 -20.94
C MET A 172 -8.25 -19.62 -20.11
N VAL A 173 -8.85 -20.79 -20.38
CA VAL A 173 -9.97 -21.30 -19.59
C VAL A 173 -9.48 -21.72 -18.21
N LEU A 174 -8.36 -22.47 -18.13
CA LEU A 174 -7.73 -22.86 -16.87
C LEU A 174 -7.43 -21.67 -15.97
N ALA A 175 -6.81 -20.61 -16.51
CA ALA A 175 -6.50 -19.40 -15.76
C ALA A 175 -7.75 -18.71 -15.20
N ASN A 176 -8.84 -18.68 -15.98
CA ASN A 176 -10.09 -18.07 -15.52
C ASN A 176 -10.82 -18.95 -14.49
N CYS A 177 -10.70 -20.29 -14.58
CA CYS A 177 -11.18 -21.21 -13.54
C CYS A 177 -10.43 -20.98 -12.21
N ILE A 178 -9.10 -20.85 -12.27
CA ILE A 178 -8.27 -20.54 -11.09
C ILE A 178 -8.68 -19.20 -10.49
N SER A 179 -8.80 -18.15 -11.32
CA SER A 179 -9.23 -16.82 -10.89
C SER A 179 -10.59 -16.86 -10.18
N ALA A 180 -11.56 -17.58 -10.76
CA ALA A 180 -12.89 -17.74 -10.19
C ALA A 180 -12.85 -18.47 -8.84
N LEU A 181 -12.07 -19.56 -8.72
CA LEU A 181 -11.93 -20.30 -7.46
C LEU A 181 -11.22 -19.49 -6.37
N ILE A 182 -10.23 -18.69 -6.72
CA ILE A 182 -9.56 -17.77 -5.78
C ILE A 182 -10.55 -16.72 -5.26
N GLU A 183 -11.34 -16.09 -6.13
CA GLU A 183 -12.35 -15.10 -5.76
C GLU A 183 -13.41 -15.71 -4.83
N ILE A 184 -13.91 -16.90 -5.17
CA ILE A 184 -14.85 -17.66 -4.33
C ILE A 184 -14.22 -18.02 -2.97
N SER A 185 -12.97 -18.48 -2.94
CA SER A 185 -12.23 -18.78 -1.71
C SER A 185 -12.13 -17.54 -0.81
N THR A 186 -11.85 -16.38 -1.39
CA THR A 186 -11.77 -15.11 -0.66
C THR A 186 -13.12 -14.71 -0.08
N THR A 187 -14.21 -14.91 -0.84
CA THR A 187 -15.58 -14.62 -0.38
C THR A 187 -16.03 -15.57 0.71
N LYS A 188 -15.73 -16.86 0.58
CA LYS A 188 -16.06 -17.91 1.55
C LYS A 188 -15.20 -17.82 2.81
N GLY A 189 -13.99 -17.27 2.72
CA GLY A 189 -13.01 -17.23 3.82
C GLY A 189 -12.35 -18.58 4.09
N LYS A 190 -12.45 -19.51 3.15
CA LYS A 190 -11.84 -20.85 3.20
C LYS A 190 -11.24 -21.16 1.83
N ASP A 191 -10.02 -21.68 1.80
CA ASP A 191 -9.40 -22.08 0.54
C ASP A 191 -10.16 -23.29 -0.07
N ILE A 192 -10.61 -23.14 -1.31
CA ILE A 192 -11.36 -24.13 -2.06
C ILE A 192 -10.49 -24.71 -3.18
N LEU A 193 -9.41 -23.98 -3.55
CA LEU A 193 -8.51 -24.34 -4.63
C LEU A 193 -7.50 -25.38 -4.13
N GLU A 194 -7.83 -26.65 -4.29
CA GLU A 194 -6.94 -27.77 -3.96
C GLU A 194 -6.14 -28.16 -5.22
N ILE A 195 -4.83 -27.91 -5.18
CA ILE A 195 -3.90 -28.27 -6.24
C ILE A 195 -3.08 -29.49 -5.77
N ASN A 196 -3.21 -30.61 -6.48
CA ASN A 196 -2.34 -31.77 -6.34
C ASN A 196 -1.20 -31.74 -7.36
N TRP A 197 -0.24 -32.68 -7.24
CA TRP A 197 0.92 -32.71 -8.14
C TRP A 197 0.53 -32.85 -9.62
N SER A 198 -0.46 -33.68 -9.94
CA SER A 198 -0.94 -33.86 -11.32
C SER A 198 -1.49 -32.56 -11.91
N LYS A 199 -2.33 -31.84 -11.15
CA LYS A 199 -2.86 -30.54 -11.55
C LYS A 199 -1.74 -29.49 -11.68
N CYS A 200 -0.79 -29.46 -10.73
CA CYS A 200 0.35 -28.54 -10.79
C CYS A 200 1.18 -28.77 -12.06
N ARG A 201 1.47 -30.03 -12.38
CA ARG A 201 2.20 -30.38 -13.62
C ARG A 201 1.42 -29.97 -14.87
N HIS A 202 0.10 -30.15 -14.88
CA HIS A 202 -0.77 -29.71 -15.98
C HIS A 202 -0.72 -28.19 -16.16
N LEU A 203 -0.82 -27.42 -15.07
CA LEU A 203 -0.70 -25.96 -15.12
C LEU A 203 0.66 -25.48 -15.61
N MET A 204 1.75 -26.14 -15.19
CA MET A 204 3.09 -25.82 -15.66
C MET A 204 3.27 -26.08 -17.16
N SER A 205 2.65 -27.14 -17.71
CA SER A 205 2.69 -27.40 -19.16
C SER A 205 1.96 -26.33 -19.97
N ALA A 206 0.90 -25.77 -19.42
CA ALA A 206 0.13 -24.70 -20.03
C ALA A 206 0.78 -23.29 -19.91
N LEU A 207 1.89 -23.14 -19.19
CA LEU A 207 2.44 -21.82 -18.82
C LEU A 207 3.04 -21.04 -19.99
N HIS A 208 3.74 -21.74 -20.94
CA HIS A 208 4.63 -21.07 -21.90
C HIS A 208 3.94 -20.47 -23.13
N GLU A 209 2.76 -20.91 -23.49
CA GLU A 209 2.11 -20.57 -24.76
C GLU A 209 1.06 -19.44 -24.69
N ASN A 210 1.09 -18.60 -23.62
CA ASN A 210 -0.02 -17.74 -23.31
C ASN A 210 0.35 -16.28 -23.06
N ASN A 211 -0.68 -15.43 -23.03
CA ASN A 211 -0.52 -14.03 -22.69
C ASN A 211 -0.18 -13.85 -21.18
N GLU A 212 0.34 -12.71 -20.83
CA GLU A 212 0.84 -12.37 -19.49
C GLU A 212 -0.24 -12.52 -18.40
N TRP A 213 -1.47 -12.14 -18.68
CA TRP A 213 -2.59 -12.26 -17.73
C TRP A 213 -2.91 -13.71 -17.40
N THR A 214 -2.90 -14.57 -18.42
CA THR A 214 -3.09 -16.01 -18.23
C THR A 214 -1.97 -16.60 -17.40
N GLN A 215 -0.70 -16.22 -17.70
CA GLN A 215 0.47 -16.69 -16.96
C GLN A 215 0.42 -16.30 -15.48
N ILE A 216 0.02 -15.08 -15.14
CA ILE A 216 -0.08 -14.62 -13.74
C ILE A 216 -1.08 -15.50 -12.95
N TYR A 217 -2.26 -15.79 -13.52
CA TYR A 217 -3.24 -16.63 -12.82
C TYR A 217 -2.81 -18.10 -12.74
N LEU A 218 -2.16 -18.64 -13.77
CA LEU A 218 -1.59 -19.99 -13.72
C LEU A 218 -0.51 -20.08 -12.63
N LEU A 219 0.38 -19.10 -12.56
CA LEU A 219 1.41 -19.00 -11.52
C LEU A 219 0.79 -18.88 -10.12
N GLU A 220 -0.27 -18.09 -9.96
CA GLU A 220 -0.98 -18.01 -8.68
C GLU A 220 -1.57 -19.38 -8.28
N GLY A 221 -2.13 -20.13 -9.23
CA GLY A 221 -2.56 -21.50 -9.01
C GLY A 221 -1.41 -22.42 -8.59
N ILE A 222 -0.29 -22.38 -9.30
CA ILE A 222 0.92 -23.16 -8.98
C ILE A 222 1.45 -22.81 -7.60
N SER A 223 1.39 -21.53 -7.17
CA SER A 223 1.85 -21.07 -5.86
C SER A 223 1.10 -21.68 -4.66
N ARG A 224 -0.09 -22.25 -4.90
CA ARG A 224 -0.91 -22.94 -3.88
C ARG A 224 -0.47 -24.38 -3.62
N TYR A 225 0.33 -24.94 -4.51
CA TYR A 225 0.90 -26.27 -4.32
C TYR A 225 2.12 -26.21 -3.41
N SER A 226 2.16 -27.08 -2.41
CA SER A 226 3.32 -27.26 -1.52
C SER A 226 3.93 -28.64 -1.78
N PRO A 227 5.06 -28.72 -2.49
CA PRO A 227 5.71 -29.99 -2.82
C PRO A 227 6.28 -30.67 -1.57
N THR A 228 6.24 -31.99 -1.53
CA THR A 228 6.77 -32.80 -0.44
C THR A 228 8.06 -33.56 -0.81
N LYS A 229 8.33 -33.71 -2.11
CA LYS A 229 9.50 -34.46 -2.62
C LYS A 229 10.49 -33.53 -3.31
N GLN A 230 11.78 -33.78 -3.16
CA GLN A 230 12.84 -33.00 -3.79
C GLN A 230 12.78 -33.04 -5.34
N ASP A 231 12.38 -34.16 -5.92
CA ASP A 231 12.22 -34.29 -7.37
C ASP A 231 11.12 -33.35 -7.91
N GLU A 232 9.99 -33.23 -7.16
CA GLU A 232 8.92 -32.31 -7.53
C GLU A 232 9.39 -30.85 -7.46
N ILE A 233 10.18 -30.50 -6.43
CA ILE A 233 10.75 -29.15 -6.28
C ILE A 233 11.67 -28.83 -7.45
N ASN A 234 12.57 -29.74 -7.82
CA ASN A 234 13.51 -29.54 -8.93
C ASN A 234 12.76 -29.40 -10.26
N GLU A 235 11.76 -30.25 -10.53
CA GLU A 235 10.95 -30.14 -11.75
C GLU A 235 10.20 -28.79 -11.81
N MET A 236 9.63 -28.33 -10.68
CA MET A 236 8.97 -27.01 -10.60
C MET A 236 9.96 -25.88 -10.90
N ILE A 237 11.14 -25.90 -10.30
CA ILE A 237 12.17 -24.89 -10.50
C ILE A 237 12.58 -24.86 -11.99
N GLU A 238 12.88 -26.00 -12.59
CA GLU A 238 13.31 -26.08 -14.01
C GLU A 238 12.26 -25.51 -14.97
N ARG A 239 10.97 -25.82 -14.75
CA ARG A 239 9.89 -25.37 -15.63
C ARG A 239 9.51 -23.90 -15.44
N ILE A 240 9.69 -23.34 -14.23
CA ILE A 240 9.28 -21.97 -13.91
C ILE A 240 10.41 -20.96 -14.17
N ILE A 241 11.68 -21.34 -14.01
CA ILE A 241 12.85 -20.47 -14.20
C ILE A 241 12.85 -19.70 -15.53
N PRO A 242 12.49 -20.26 -16.70
CA PRO A 242 12.48 -19.49 -17.95
C PRO A 242 11.58 -18.25 -17.90
N CYS A 243 10.51 -18.28 -17.12
CA CYS A 243 9.59 -17.15 -16.96
C CYS A 243 10.16 -15.99 -16.10
N VAL A 244 11.32 -16.18 -15.44
CA VAL A 244 12.01 -15.10 -14.70
C VAL A 244 12.49 -14.00 -15.65
N SER A 245 12.80 -14.32 -16.91
CA SER A 245 13.26 -13.36 -17.92
C SER A 245 12.13 -12.76 -18.75
N HIS A 246 10.89 -12.85 -18.28
CA HIS A 246 9.72 -12.30 -18.98
C HIS A 246 9.74 -10.77 -19.00
N SER A 247 9.20 -10.15 -20.06
CA SER A 247 9.15 -8.68 -20.20
C SER A 247 8.17 -8.01 -19.22
N ASN A 248 7.13 -8.72 -18.79
CA ASN A 248 6.10 -8.20 -17.88
C ASN A 248 6.52 -8.37 -16.41
N ALA A 249 6.59 -7.27 -15.67
CA ALA A 249 6.96 -7.23 -14.25
C ALA A 249 6.06 -8.10 -13.36
N GLY A 250 4.76 -8.18 -13.66
CA GLY A 250 3.80 -8.99 -12.91
C GLY A 250 4.10 -10.49 -13.00
N VAL A 251 4.48 -10.97 -14.18
CA VAL A 251 4.91 -12.37 -14.39
C VAL A 251 6.19 -12.64 -13.61
N VAL A 252 7.19 -11.76 -13.73
CA VAL A 252 8.50 -11.89 -13.04
C VAL A 252 8.31 -11.97 -11.53
N LEU A 253 7.54 -11.06 -10.93
CA LEU A 253 7.28 -11.05 -9.49
C LEU A 253 6.50 -12.28 -9.02
N SER A 254 5.53 -12.76 -9.82
CA SER A 254 4.79 -14.00 -9.52
C SER A 254 5.70 -15.23 -9.52
N VAL A 255 6.64 -15.29 -10.47
CA VAL A 255 7.65 -16.36 -10.55
C VAL A 255 8.59 -16.29 -9.35
N ILE A 256 9.09 -15.10 -9.00
CA ILE A 256 10.00 -14.91 -7.85
C ILE A 256 9.31 -15.33 -6.55
N LYS A 257 8.03 -14.99 -6.37
CA LYS A 257 7.21 -15.44 -5.23
C LYS A 257 7.26 -16.97 -5.08
N ILE A 258 7.07 -17.72 -6.16
CA ILE A 258 7.08 -19.18 -6.14
C ILE A 258 8.50 -19.69 -5.87
N LEU A 259 9.49 -19.17 -6.58
CA LEU A 259 10.88 -19.61 -6.41
C LEU A 259 11.38 -19.42 -4.97
N ILE A 260 11.08 -18.29 -4.33
CA ILE A 260 11.48 -18.07 -2.94
C ILE A 260 10.82 -19.07 -1.99
N LYS A 261 9.53 -19.39 -2.19
CA LYS A 261 8.87 -20.45 -1.42
C LYS A 261 9.53 -21.81 -1.61
N LEU A 262 9.86 -22.15 -2.84
CA LEU A 262 10.54 -23.41 -3.15
C LEU A 262 11.96 -23.46 -2.55
N LEU A 263 12.71 -22.34 -2.56
CA LEU A 263 14.05 -22.26 -1.97
C LEU A 263 14.06 -22.51 -0.45
N ASP A 264 12.94 -22.33 0.24
CA ASP A 264 12.82 -22.68 1.67
C ASP A 264 12.75 -24.20 1.87
N LEU A 265 12.40 -24.96 0.84
CA LEU A 265 12.24 -26.42 0.86
C LEU A 265 13.41 -27.17 0.18
N VAL A 266 14.31 -26.44 -0.52
CA VAL A 266 15.48 -27.01 -1.20
C VAL A 266 16.59 -27.31 -0.19
N GLU A 267 17.08 -28.54 -0.17
CA GLU A 267 18.18 -28.97 0.71
C GLU A 267 19.56 -28.66 0.12
N ASN A 268 19.70 -28.63 -1.20
CA ASN A 268 21.00 -28.44 -1.87
C ASN A 268 21.40 -26.95 -1.97
N PRO A 269 22.48 -26.50 -1.30
CA PRO A 269 22.92 -25.12 -1.31
C PRO A 269 23.42 -24.64 -2.71
N GLU A 270 23.85 -25.54 -3.59
CA GLU A 270 24.26 -25.17 -4.93
C GLU A 270 23.06 -24.77 -5.80
N THR A 271 21.96 -25.51 -5.68
CA THR A 271 20.69 -25.16 -6.34
C THR A 271 20.20 -23.80 -5.87
N ILE A 272 20.24 -23.52 -4.57
CA ILE A 272 19.86 -22.21 -4.00
C ILE A 272 20.71 -21.10 -4.64
N ARG A 273 22.03 -21.25 -4.68
CA ARG A 273 22.93 -20.25 -5.28
C ARG A 273 22.68 -20.07 -6.78
N SER A 274 22.42 -21.15 -7.51
CA SER A 274 22.12 -21.10 -8.95
C SER A 274 20.83 -20.33 -9.23
N VAL A 275 19.77 -20.61 -8.47
CA VAL A 275 18.47 -19.93 -8.61
C VAL A 275 18.60 -18.45 -8.24
N CYS A 276 19.26 -18.12 -7.13
CA CYS A 276 19.51 -16.72 -6.74
C CYS A 276 20.26 -15.94 -7.83
N LYS A 277 21.28 -16.55 -8.45
CA LYS A 277 22.02 -15.93 -9.58
C LYS A 277 21.15 -15.66 -10.80
N LYS A 278 20.08 -16.44 -11.02
CA LYS A 278 19.14 -16.21 -12.14
C LYS A 278 18.08 -15.18 -11.81
N ILE A 279 17.69 -15.04 -10.55
CA ILE A 279 16.72 -14.05 -10.09
C ILE A 279 17.30 -12.63 -10.11
N THR A 280 18.56 -12.46 -9.67
CA THR A 280 19.20 -11.14 -9.55
C THR A 280 19.14 -10.30 -10.83
N PRO A 281 19.56 -10.78 -12.03
CA PRO A 281 19.51 -9.97 -13.25
C PRO A 281 18.09 -9.50 -13.61
N SER A 282 17.08 -10.34 -13.38
CA SER A 282 15.71 -9.99 -13.71
C SER A 282 15.16 -8.90 -12.78
N LEU A 283 15.50 -8.96 -11.49
CA LEU A 283 15.17 -7.88 -10.55
C LEU A 283 15.90 -6.57 -10.92
N VAL A 284 17.16 -6.66 -11.37
CA VAL A 284 17.92 -5.49 -11.85
C VAL A 284 17.26 -4.88 -13.09
N THR A 285 16.77 -5.71 -14.01
CA THR A 285 16.05 -5.22 -15.20
C THR A 285 14.78 -4.48 -14.80
N LEU A 286 14.05 -4.93 -13.77
CA LEU A 286 12.89 -4.21 -13.26
C LEU A 286 13.25 -2.84 -12.66
N LEU A 287 14.45 -2.69 -12.07
CA LEU A 287 14.93 -1.41 -11.56
C LEU A 287 15.28 -0.42 -12.67
N SER A 288 15.48 -0.88 -13.89
CA SER A 288 15.75 -0.02 -15.06
C SER A 288 14.47 0.35 -15.84
N SER A 289 13.29 -0.09 -15.35
CA SER A 289 11.99 0.20 -15.95
C SER A 289 11.46 1.59 -15.56
N GLU A 290 10.21 1.90 -15.94
CA GLU A 290 9.53 3.14 -15.56
C GLU A 290 9.51 3.34 -14.03
N PRO A 291 9.52 4.61 -13.55
CA PRO A 291 9.66 4.93 -12.12
C PRO A 291 8.64 4.24 -11.21
N GLU A 292 7.42 4.02 -11.68
CA GLU A 292 6.35 3.36 -10.91
C GLU A 292 6.63 1.86 -10.76
N ILE A 293 7.10 1.21 -11.82
CA ILE A 293 7.49 -0.21 -11.80
C ILE A 293 8.73 -0.38 -10.93
N GLN A 294 9.70 0.54 -11.06
CA GLN A 294 10.89 0.59 -10.23
C GLN A 294 10.54 0.66 -8.74
N TYR A 295 9.57 1.53 -8.37
CA TYR A 295 9.11 1.65 -6.98
C TYR A 295 8.52 0.35 -6.44
N VAL A 296 7.63 -0.28 -7.20
CA VAL A 296 7.05 -1.58 -6.83
C VAL A 296 8.14 -2.64 -6.69
N ALA A 297 9.10 -2.67 -7.62
CA ALA A 297 10.23 -3.60 -7.55
C ALA A 297 11.08 -3.36 -6.29
N LEU A 298 11.40 -2.11 -5.96
CA LEU A 298 12.16 -1.74 -4.75
C LEU A 298 11.44 -2.19 -3.47
N LYS A 299 10.13 -1.96 -3.35
CA LYS A 299 9.34 -2.44 -2.21
C LYS A 299 9.38 -3.97 -2.06
N ASN A 300 9.24 -4.70 -3.16
CA ASN A 300 9.34 -6.16 -3.13
C ASN A 300 10.77 -6.63 -2.80
N ILE A 301 11.80 -5.97 -3.35
CA ILE A 301 13.22 -6.27 -3.04
C ILE A 301 13.52 -6.02 -1.57
N ASN A 302 12.99 -4.95 -0.97
CA ASN A 302 13.16 -4.63 0.44
C ASN A 302 12.66 -5.76 1.37
N ILE A 303 11.53 -6.40 1.00
CA ILE A 303 11.00 -7.58 1.70
C ILE A 303 11.88 -8.81 1.45
N LEU A 304 12.30 -9.03 0.20
CA LEU A 304 13.14 -10.18 -0.17
C LEU A 304 14.50 -10.18 0.54
N ILE A 305 15.14 -9.01 0.65
CA ILE A 305 16.45 -8.85 1.32
C ILE A 305 16.36 -9.21 2.79
N GLN A 306 15.25 -8.89 3.47
CA GLN A 306 15.10 -9.24 4.88
C GLN A 306 15.10 -10.76 5.07
N LYS A 307 14.50 -11.52 4.15
CA LYS A 307 14.48 -12.98 4.21
C LYS A 307 15.75 -13.63 3.65
N ARG A 308 16.28 -13.08 2.52
CA ARG A 308 17.42 -13.65 1.81
C ARG A 308 18.39 -12.56 1.32
N PRO A 309 19.24 -12.02 2.20
CA PRO A 309 20.21 -10.96 1.83
C PRO A 309 21.22 -11.39 0.80
N ILE A 310 21.52 -12.69 0.69
CA ILE A 310 22.49 -13.28 -0.26
C ILE A 310 22.20 -12.90 -1.72
N ILE A 311 20.95 -12.60 -2.08
CA ILE A 311 20.56 -12.27 -3.46
C ILE A 311 21.33 -11.04 -3.97
N PHE A 312 21.56 -10.03 -3.11
CA PHE A 312 22.18 -8.76 -3.48
C PHE A 312 23.45 -8.40 -2.70
N GLU A 313 24.00 -9.32 -1.89
CA GLU A 313 25.14 -9.04 -1.02
C GLU A 313 26.35 -8.44 -1.75
N LYS A 314 26.58 -8.86 -3.02
CA LYS A 314 27.73 -8.43 -3.83
C LYS A 314 27.45 -7.20 -4.70
N ASP A 315 26.20 -6.84 -4.90
CA ASP A 315 25.78 -5.92 -5.95
C ASP A 315 25.12 -4.64 -5.40
N ILE A 316 25.62 -4.14 -4.26
CA ILE A 316 25.04 -2.95 -3.58
C ILE A 316 25.00 -1.69 -4.49
N LYS A 317 25.93 -1.58 -5.44
CA LYS A 317 26.01 -0.44 -6.38
C LYS A 317 24.77 -0.28 -7.27
N ILE A 318 24.00 -1.35 -7.45
CA ILE A 318 22.75 -1.32 -8.24
C ILE A 318 21.72 -0.39 -7.60
N PHE A 319 21.77 -0.24 -6.27
CA PHE A 319 20.85 0.59 -5.51
C PHE A 319 21.32 2.05 -5.36
N PHE A 320 22.44 2.42 -5.99
CA PHE A 320 22.86 3.82 -5.99
C PHE A 320 21.88 4.67 -6.80
N SER A 321 21.60 5.86 -6.32
CA SER A 321 20.56 6.72 -6.87
C SER A 321 21.13 7.73 -7.85
N SER A 322 20.48 7.89 -9.01
CA SER A 322 20.77 8.97 -9.94
C SER A 322 20.08 10.27 -9.53
N PHE A 323 20.65 11.42 -9.88
CA PHE A 323 20.04 12.72 -9.62
C PHE A 323 18.66 12.90 -10.29
N THR A 324 18.43 12.24 -11.42
CA THR A 324 17.19 12.33 -12.20
C THR A 324 16.03 11.49 -11.67
N GLU A 325 16.28 10.61 -10.70
CA GLU A 325 15.26 9.71 -10.15
C GLU A 325 14.27 10.45 -9.23
N PRO A 326 12.99 10.03 -9.20
CA PRO A 326 12.01 10.56 -8.27
C PRO A 326 12.39 10.33 -6.82
N LEU A 327 12.01 11.27 -5.94
CA LEU A 327 12.35 11.24 -4.51
C LEU A 327 11.90 9.94 -3.81
N TYR A 328 10.73 9.41 -4.15
CA TYR A 328 10.22 8.19 -3.53
C TYR A 328 11.10 6.95 -3.84
N ASN A 329 11.66 6.85 -5.05
CA ASN A 329 12.59 5.79 -5.40
C ASN A 329 13.93 5.95 -4.69
N LYS A 330 14.45 7.18 -4.61
CA LYS A 330 15.69 7.49 -3.89
C LYS A 330 15.60 7.07 -2.41
N LEU A 331 14.48 7.37 -1.75
CA LEU A 331 14.27 7.02 -0.34
C LEU A 331 14.22 5.50 -0.11
N GLU A 332 13.52 4.76 -0.96
CA GLU A 332 13.46 3.28 -0.86
C GLU A 332 14.85 2.64 -1.09
N LYS A 333 15.62 3.16 -2.04
CA LYS A 333 16.98 2.71 -2.28
C LYS A 333 17.88 2.90 -1.05
N LEU A 334 17.75 4.01 -0.33
CA LEU A 334 18.50 4.24 0.91
C LEU A 334 18.17 3.19 1.99
N GLU A 335 16.91 2.78 2.12
CA GLU A 335 16.53 1.73 3.07
C GLU A 335 17.13 0.37 2.70
N ILE A 336 17.16 0.06 1.41
CA ILE A 336 17.80 -1.15 0.91
C ILE A 336 19.32 -1.13 1.16
N ILE A 337 19.98 0.01 0.89
CA ILE A 337 21.40 0.20 1.15
C ILE A 337 21.71 -0.05 2.63
N TYR A 338 20.91 0.51 3.56
CA TYR A 338 21.07 0.27 4.98
C TYR A 338 21.01 -1.21 5.36
N LYS A 339 20.07 -1.97 4.77
CA LYS A 339 19.96 -3.40 5.04
C LYS A 339 21.14 -4.21 4.51
N LEU A 340 21.67 -3.84 3.33
CA LEU A 340 22.77 -4.53 2.66
C LEU A 340 24.18 -4.09 3.10
N VAL A 341 24.28 -2.99 3.86
CA VAL A 341 25.57 -2.49 4.30
C VAL A 341 26.30 -3.51 5.19
N SER A 342 27.56 -3.77 4.88
CA SER A 342 28.47 -4.71 5.56
C SER A 342 29.88 -4.12 5.68
N MET A 343 30.77 -4.77 6.43
CA MET A 343 32.16 -4.33 6.57
C MET A 343 32.92 -4.26 5.24
N ASN A 344 32.52 -5.07 4.25
CA ASN A 344 33.22 -5.17 2.97
C ASN A 344 32.84 -4.03 1.99
N ASN A 345 31.69 -3.41 2.16
CA ASN A 345 31.16 -2.42 1.21
C ASN A 345 30.98 -1.03 1.81
N ILE A 346 31.22 -0.86 3.11
CA ILE A 346 30.95 0.38 3.85
C ILE A 346 31.66 1.61 3.26
N ASP A 347 32.91 1.49 2.81
CA ASP A 347 33.67 2.62 2.27
C ASP A 347 33.08 3.14 0.97
N ILE A 348 32.58 2.25 0.12
CA ILE A 348 31.92 2.61 -1.14
C ILE A 348 30.59 3.31 -0.83
N VAL A 349 29.86 2.80 0.17
CA VAL A 349 28.56 3.38 0.60
C VAL A 349 28.76 4.75 1.22
N LEU A 350 29.76 4.94 2.07
CA LEU A 350 30.04 6.25 2.70
C LEU A 350 30.40 7.31 1.67
N ASN A 351 31.21 6.97 0.66
CA ASN A 351 31.53 7.89 -0.43
C ASN A 351 30.29 8.31 -1.21
N GLU A 352 29.41 7.37 -1.51
CA GLU A 352 28.15 7.65 -2.20
C GLU A 352 27.19 8.51 -1.35
N LEU A 353 27.04 8.19 -0.06
CA LEU A 353 26.20 8.97 0.86
C LEU A 353 26.74 10.40 1.05
N LYS A 354 28.05 10.60 0.96
CA LYS A 354 28.68 11.92 0.97
C LYS A 354 28.31 12.72 -0.31
N GLU A 355 28.28 12.08 -1.46
CA GLU A 355 27.81 12.71 -2.71
C GLU A 355 26.32 13.11 -2.60
N TYR A 356 25.48 12.25 -2.02
CA TYR A 356 24.06 12.52 -1.80
C TYR A 356 23.81 13.73 -0.88
N ALA A 357 24.74 14.08 0.00
CA ALA A 357 24.64 15.28 0.81
C ALA A 357 24.67 16.59 -0.01
N SER A 358 25.00 16.52 -1.29
CA SER A 358 24.99 17.64 -2.24
C SER A 358 23.75 17.65 -3.16
N ASP A 359 22.76 16.78 -2.95
CA ASP A 359 21.53 16.71 -3.77
C ASP A 359 20.62 17.92 -3.50
N VAL A 360 19.74 18.22 -4.46
CA VAL A 360 18.79 19.34 -4.40
C VAL A 360 17.64 19.04 -3.43
N ASP A 361 17.29 17.76 -3.26
CA ASP A 361 16.18 17.32 -2.42
C ASP A 361 16.56 17.24 -0.93
N ILE A 362 16.18 18.25 -0.14
CA ILE A 362 16.48 18.34 1.29
C ILE A 362 16.08 17.08 2.08
N LYS A 363 14.93 16.47 1.76
CA LYS A 363 14.48 15.23 2.44
C LYS A 363 15.40 14.05 2.17
N PHE A 364 15.90 13.94 0.95
CA PHE A 364 16.84 12.90 0.57
C PHE A 364 18.19 13.11 1.25
N VAL A 365 18.68 14.34 1.27
CA VAL A 365 19.94 14.69 1.96
C VAL A 365 19.85 14.37 3.44
N ARG A 366 18.81 14.82 4.15
CA ARG A 366 18.61 14.50 5.57
C ARG A 366 18.60 12.99 5.82
N ARG A 367 17.88 12.24 5.00
CA ARG A 367 17.83 10.77 5.12
C ARG A 367 19.18 10.12 4.88
N SER A 368 19.98 10.62 3.94
CA SER A 368 21.32 10.12 3.63
C SER A 368 22.29 10.36 4.80
N VAL A 369 22.27 11.56 5.38
CA VAL A 369 23.11 11.89 6.56
C VAL A 369 22.70 11.03 7.77
N LYS A 370 21.39 10.88 8.01
CA LYS A 370 20.88 10.00 9.07
C LYS A 370 21.34 8.55 8.87
N LEU A 371 21.37 8.08 7.63
CA LEU A 371 21.82 6.74 7.29
C LEU A 371 23.29 6.52 7.66
N ILE A 372 24.16 7.51 7.51
CA ILE A 372 25.57 7.41 7.96
C ILE A 372 25.62 7.13 9.47
N GLY A 373 24.80 7.84 10.26
CA GLY A 373 24.68 7.59 11.69
C GLY A 373 24.19 6.18 12.02
N GLN A 374 23.17 5.70 11.31
CA GLN A 374 22.65 4.35 11.47
C GLN A 374 23.68 3.28 11.08
N CYS A 375 24.48 3.50 10.03
CA CYS A 375 25.58 2.62 9.67
C CYS A 375 26.66 2.53 10.78
N ALA A 376 26.96 3.65 11.45
CA ALA A 376 27.88 3.67 12.58
C ALA A 376 27.36 2.82 13.76
N ILE A 377 26.06 2.88 14.03
CA ILE A 377 25.43 2.08 15.09
C ILE A 377 25.46 0.59 14.75
N LYS A 378 25.18 0.24 13.47
CA LYS A 378 25.13 -1.13 12.98
C LYS A 378 26.52 -1.78 12.93
N LEU A 379 27.56 -1.04 12.50
CA LEU A 379 28.89 -1.55 12.24
C LEU A 379 29.92 -0.89 13.16
N GLU A 380 30.15 -1.44 14.35
CA GLU A 380 31.05 -0.89 15.35
C GLU A 380 32.45 -0.57 14.80
N LYS A 381 33.03 -1.49 14.03
CA LYS A 381 34.38 -1.31 13.42
C LYS A 381 34.45 -0.20 12.36
N ALA A 382 33.31 0.21 11.82
CA ALA A 382 33.22 1.29 10.83
C ALA A 382 32.82 2.63 11.47
N ALA A 383 32.49 2.66 12.74
CA ALA A 383 31.98 3.84 13.43
C ALA A 383 32.92 5.04 13.33
N GLN A 384 34.26 4.84 13.45
CA GLN A 384 35.25 5.90 13.29
C GLN A 384 35.15 6.58 11.91
N ARG A 385 35.08 5.79 10.83
CA ARG A 385 34.97 6.32 9.45
C ARG A 385 33.65 7.07 9.21
N CYS A 386 32.55 6.57 9.79
CA CYS A 386 31.26 7.25 9.75
C CYS A 386 31.31 8.60 10.46
N VAL A 387 31.95 8.68 11.64
CA VAL A 387 32.12 9.93 12.37
C VAL A 387 32.99 10.92 11.58
N GLU A 388 34.10 10.46 10.99
CA GLU A 388 34.95 11.31 10.14
C GLU A 388 34.15 11.88 8.96
N THR A 389 33.32 11.06 8.30
CA THR A 389 32.46 11.52 7.21
C THR A 389 31.41 12.55 7.68
N LEU A 390 30.78 12.33 8.86
CA LEU A 390 29.83 13.28 9.42
C LEU A 390 30.50 14.61 9.79
N VAL A 391 31.70 14.57 10.35
CA VAL A 391 32.51 15.76 10.66
C VAL A 391 32.88 16.55 9.41
N GLU A 392 33.23 15.87 8.32
CA GLU A 392 33.45 16.51 7.02
C GLU A 392 32.20 17.18 6.49
N LEU A 393 31.04 16.54 6.64
CA LEU A 393 29.76 17.12 6.22
C LEU A 393 29.37 18.34 7.07
N VAL A 394 29.68 18.37 8.36
CA VAL A 394 29.49 19.56 9.20
C VAL A 394 30.32 20.75 8.71
N LYS A 395 31.54 20.51 8.21
CA LYS A 395 32.40 21.56 7.65
C LYS A 395 31.88 22.21 6.36
N THR A 396 30.90 21.59 5.68
CA THR A 396 30.29 22.18 4.46
C THR A 396 29.43 23.40 4.73
N GLN A 397 29.09 23.68 5.99
CA GLN A 397 28.28 24.82 6.46
C GLN A 397 26.86 24.90 5.87
N VAL A 398 26.32 23.80 5.37
CA VAL A 398 24.95 23.71 4.90
C VAL A 398 24.02 23.43 6.09
N SER A 399 23.12 24.35 6.43
CA SER A 399 22.31 24.34 7.66
C SER A 399 21.58 22.99 7.89
N PHE A 400 20.81 22.48 6.92
CA PHE A 400 20.06 21.23 7.08
C PHE A 400 20.95 19.98 7.16
N VAL A 401 22.17 20.01 6.59
CA VAL A 401 23.16 18.93 6.71
C VAL A 401 23.74 18.90 8.13
N ILE A 402 24.12 20.09 8.65
CA ILE A 402 24.66 20.23 10.01
C ILE A 402 23.64 19.75 11.04
N GLN A 403 22.37 20.16 10.89
CA GLN A 403 21.29 19.77 11.79
C GLN A 403 21.16 18.26 11.91
N GLU A 404 21.09 17.56 10.78
CA GLU A 404 20.94 16.10 10.76
C GLU A 404 22.22 15.38 11.22
N ALA A 405 23.39 15.94 10.88
CA ALA A 405 24.67 15.37 11.34
C ALA A 405 24.82 15.44 12.85
N ILE A 406 24.39 16.52 13.50
CA ILE A 406 24.41 16.65 14.97
C ILE A 406 23.48 15.62 15.62
N ILE A 407 22.28 15.42 15.07
CA ILE A 407 21.36 14.39 15.56
C ILE A 407 22.00 13.00 15.44
N ALA A 408 22.59 12.69 14.28
CA ALA A 408 23.28 11.43 14.06
C ALA A 408 24.47 11.23 15.02
N LEU A 409 25.29 12.27 15.21
CA LEU A 409 26.42 12.23 16.14
C LEU A 409 25.99 12.04 17.60
N LYS A 410 24.89 12.66 18.04
CA LYS A 410 24.31 12.41 19.36
C LYS A 410 24.01 10.94 19.59
N ASP A 411 23.38 10.28 18.59
CA ASP A 411 23.04 8.86 18.67
C ASP A 411 24.31 7.97 18.70
N ILE A 412 25.35 8.33 17.94
CA ILE A 412 26.64 7.64 17.95
C ILE A 412 27.33 7.79 19.30
N PHE A 413 27.37 9.00 19.88
CA PHE A 413 27.98 9.24 21.21
C PHE A 413 27.23 8.48 22.31
N ARG A 414 25.93 8.35 22.20
CA ARG A 414 25.13 7.54 23.10
C ARG A 414 25.40 6.04 22.97
N ARG A 415 25.69 5.56 21.74
CA ARG A 415 26.06 4.16 21.48
C ARG A 415 27.46 3.83 21.94
N TYR A 416 28.41 4.73 21.69
CA TYR A 416 29.84 4.58 21.99
C TYR A 416 30.33 5.71 22.93
N PRO A 417 30.02 5.65 24.22
CA PRO A 417 30.43 6.69 25.16
C PRO A 417 31.96 6.84 25.22
N ASN A 418 32.44 8.07 25.26
CA ASN A 418 33.86 8.41 25.45
C ASN A 418 34.84 7.98 24.33
N THR A 419 34.37 7.67 23.13
CA THR A 419 35.25 7.15 22.07
C THR A 419 35.64 8.20 21.02
N PHE A 420 34.83 9.24 20.78
CA PHE A 420 34.99 10.18 19.67
C PHE A 420 35.14 11.64 20.09
N GLU A 421 36.09 11.92 20.98
CA GLU A 421 36.31 13.26 21.60
C GLU A 421 36.66 14.36 20.59
N GLY A 422 37.43 14.02 19.54
CA GLY A 422 37.82 14.97 18.49
C GLY A 422 36.66 15.57 17.68
N ALA A 423 35.52 14.88 17.59
CA ALA A 423 34.36 15.38 16.90
C ALA A 423 33.61 16.50 17.67
N MET A 424 33.75 16.53 19.00
CA MET A 424 33.05 17.50 19.86
C MET A 424 33.52 18.94 19.65
N ALA A 425 34.81 19.15 19.41
CA ALA A 425 35.38 20.48 19.16
C ALA A 425 34.78 21.11 17.89
N ILE A 426 34.61 20.31 16.85
CA ILE A 426 34.11 20.78 15.54
C ILE A 426 32.61 21.10 15.61
N ILE A 427 31.85 20.33 16.38
CA ILE A 427 30.42 20.61 16.60
C ILE A 427 30.23 21.96 17.29
N ASN A 428 31.09 22.28 18.22
CA ASN A 428 31.06 23.51 18.99
C ASN A 428 31.23 24.79 18.16
N GLU A 429 31.99 24.75 17.07
CA GLU A 429 32.24 25.90 16.19
C GLU A 429 31.01 26.29 15.37
N ASN A 430 30.05 25.36 15.15
CA ASN A 430 28.93 25.53 14.24
C ASN A 430 27.58 25.85 14.91
N LEU A 431 27.61 26.32 16.16
CA LEU A 431 26.42 26.62 17.00
C LEU A 431 25.42 27.61 16.43
N ARG A 432 25.84 28.53 15.53
CA ARG A 432 25.02 29.66 15.09
C ARG A 432 24.04 29.37 13.99
N THR A 433 24.04 28.18 13.41
CA THR A 433 23.28 27.83 12.20
C THR A 433 22.10 26.90 12.45
N LEU A 434 21.74 26.67 13.72
CA LEU A 434 20.72 25.69 14.09
C LEU A 434 19.35 26.35 14.30
N ASP A 435 18.41 26.10 13.38
CA ASP A 435 17.02 26.54 13.51
C ASP A 435 16.08 25.40 13.94
N ASP A 436 16.45 24.14 13.68
CA ASP A 436 15.64 22.97 13.96
C ASP A 436 15.63 22.64 15.46
N PRO A 437 14.46 22.52 16.12
CA PRO A 437 14.36 22.20 17.53
C PRO A 437 15.00 20.86 17.94
N GLU A 438 14.91 19.83 17.09
CA GLU A 438 15.52 18.54 17.37
C GLU A 438 17.05 18.59 17.35
N ALA A 439 17.62 19.35 16.42
CA ALA A 439 19.06 19.54 16.34
C ALA A 439 19.61 20.38 17.50
N LYS A 440 18.88 21.44 17.90
CA LYS A 440 19.21 22.23 19.12
C LYS A 440 19.18 21.34 20.35
N ALA A 441 18.13 20.56 20.55
CA ALA A 441 18.00 19.64 21.68
C ALA A 441 19.10 18.58 21.70
N ALA A 442 19.49 18.04 20.54
CA ALA A 442 20.59 17.09 20.41
C ALA A 442 21.93 17.73 20.81
N LEU A 443 22.20 18.95 20.38
CA LEU A 443 23.40 19.69 20.73
C LEU A 443 23.48 20.02 22.23
N ILE A 444 22.38 20.54 22.81
CA ILE A 444 22.28 20.84 24.24
C ILE A 444 22.54 19.56 25.07
N TRP A 445 22.00 18.43 24.62
CA TRP A 445 22.24 17.14 25.26
C TRP A 445 23.73 16.76 25.22
N ILE A 446 24.43 16.95 24.07
CA ILE A 446 25.86 16.68 23.93
C ILE A 446 26.67 17.58 24.89
N ILE A 447 26.36 18.88 24.95
CA ILE A 447 27.03 19.83 25.83
C ILE A 447 26.88 19.41 27.30
N GLY A 448 25.68 19.05 27.75
CA GLY A 448 25.44 18.60 29.13
C GLY A 448 26.08 17.26 29.47
N GLU A 449 26.09 16.30 28.54
CA GLU A 449 26.67 14.98 28.80
C GLU A 449 28.20 15.01 28.84
N TYR A 450 28.84 15.90 28.08
CA TYR A 450 30.29 16.02 27.96
C TYR A 450 30.83 17.37 28.45
N SER A 451 30.12 18.01 29.38
CA SER A 451 30.50 19.32 29.93
C SER A 451 31.90 19.36 30.59
N ASP A 452 32.36 18.23 31.10
CA ASP A 452 33.71 18.04 31.68
C ASP A 452 34.83 18.03 30.63
N ARG A 453 34.53 17.92 29.36
CA ARG A 453 35.50 17.80 28.26
C ARG A 453 35.40 18.92 27.22
N ILE A 454 34.32 19.69 27.26
CA ILE A 454 34.06 20.78 26.33
C ILE A 454 34.52 22.08 26.98
N GLU A 455 35.55 22.73 26.44
CA GLU A 455 35.98 24.04 26.90
C GLU A 455 34.88 25.09 26.67
N GLY A 456 34.48 25.80 27.71
CA GLY A 456 33.46 26.83 27.66
C GLY A 456 32.02 26.31 27.50
N ALA A 457 31.71 25.08 27.93
CA ALA A 457 30.37 24.50 27.92
C ALA A 457 29.32 25.39 28.61
N GLU A 458 29.69 26.03 29.71
CA GLU A 458 28.86 26.96 30.49
C GLU A 458 28.45 28.18 29.66
N ASN A 459 29.42 28.82 28.98
CA ASN A 459 29.17 29.97 28.11
C ASN A 459 28.27 29.65 26.91
N GLN A 460 28.25 28.39 26.48
CA GLN A 460 27.38 27.94 25.42
C GLN A 460 25.97 27.73 25.90
N LEU A 461 25.79 27.15 27.08
CA LEU A 461 24.47 26.96 27.70
C LEU A 461 23.78 28.30 27.98
N ILE A 462 24.52 29.33 28.42
CA ILE A 462 23.99 30.68 28.67
C ILE A 462 23.26 31.22 27.43
N LYS A 463 23.82 31.03 26.23
CA LYS A 463 23.18 31.50 24.98
C LYS A 463 21.80 30.87 24.69
N PHE A 464 21.59 29.64 25.17
CA PHE A 464 20.29 28.96 25.03
C PHE A 464 19.32 29.38 26.14
N ILE A 465 19.82 29.77 27.29
CA ILE A 465 19.04 30.22 28.44
C ILE A 465 18.42 31.60 28.18
N ASP A 466 19.13 32.49 27.51
CA ASP A 466 18.63 33.84 27.17
C ASP A 466 17.30 33.82 26.44
N ASN A 467 17.02 32.78 25.62
CA ASN A 467 15.79 32.61 24.86
C ASN A 467 14.87 31.52 25.42
N LEU A 468 15.08 31.03 26.63
CA LEU A 468 14.43 29.87 27.22
C LEU A 468 12.89 29.92 27.18
N LYS A 469 12.29 31.10 27.33
CA LYS A 469 10.83 31.30 27.33
C LYS A 469 10.18 31.08 25.95
N GLU A 470 10.89 31.36 24.88
CA GLU A 470 10.38 31.31 23.50
C GLU A 470 10.61 29.93 22.86
N GLU A 471 11.49 29.11 23.45
CA GLU A 471 11.85 27.81 22.91
C GLU A 471 10.79 26.72 23.19
N PRO A 472 10.58 25.76 22.29
CA PRO A 472 9.67 24.63 22.51
C PRO A 472 10.04 23.79 23.73
N TYR A 473 9.04 23.13 24.34
CA TYR A 473 9.19 22.30 25.53
C TYR A 473 10.32 21.26 25.44
N VAL A 474 10.55 20.68 24.24
CA VAL A 474 11.63 19.70 24.01
C VAL A 474 12.99 20.32 24.30
N ILE A 475 13.22 21.58 23.92
CA ILE A 475 14.46 22.29 24.18
C ILE A 475 14.54 22.65 25.65
N GLN A 476 13.46 23.13 26.27
CA GLN A 476 13.41 23.50 27.68
C GLN A 476 13.78 22.33 28.59
N ILE A 477 13.26 21.12 28.33
CA ILE A 477 13.62 19.91 29.09
C ILE A 477 15.11 19.58 28.91
N ASN A 478 15.64 19.66 27.69
CA ASN A 478 17.06 19.38 27.47
C ASN A 478 17.98 20.41 28.10
N ILE A 479 17.59 21.69 28.15
CA ILE A 479 18.33 22.73 28.88
C ILE A 479 18.34 22.43 30.37
N LEU A 480 17.21 22.07 30.98
CA LEU A 480 17.12 21.68 32.39
C LEU A 480 18.03 20.48 32.69
N ASP A 481 17.96 19.41 31.88
CA ASP A 481 18.79 18.22 32.03
C ASP A 481 20.29 18.56 31.90
N SER A 482 20.64 19.39 30.91
CA SER A 482 22.05 19.78 30.66
C SER A 482 22.62 20.70 31.71
N ALA A 483 21.87 21.71 32.15
CA ALA A 483 22.29 22.61 33.25
C ALA A 483 22.54 21.83 34.55
N THR A 484 21.64 20.88 34.85
CA THR A 484 21.78 20.02 36.03
C THR A 484 23.02 19.13 35.95
N LYS A 485 23.28 18.52 34.78
CA LYS A 485 24.48 17.68 34.56
C LYS A 485 25.77 18.49 34.62
N THR A 486 25.78 19.66 33.98
CA THR A 486 26.95 20.56 33.99
C THR A 486 27.32 20.96 35.39
N PHE A 487 26.36 21.34 36.24
CA PHE A 487 26.61 21.65 37.64
C PHE A 487 27.16 20.46 38.43
N LEU A 488 26.59 19.26 38.24
CA LEU A 488 27.03 18.05 38.94
C LEU A 488 28.44 17.60 38.54
N LYS A 489 28.88 17.90 37.31
CA LYS A 489 30.20 17.53 36.79
C LYS A 489 31.28 18.60 37.05
N CYS A 490 30.99 19.88 36.77
CA CYS A 490 31.97 20.95 36.78
C CYS A 490 32.05 21.67 38.14
N GLN A 491 30.95 21.76 38.90
CA GLN A 491 30.85 22.39 40.24
C GLN A 491 31.44 23.81 40.30
N SER A 492 31.32 24.60 39.25
CA SER A 492 31.78 25.99 39.17
C SER A 492 30.71 26.97 39.67
N GLU A 493 31.13 28.21 40.01
CA GLU A 493 30.21 29.27 40.40
C GLU A 493 29.28 29.68 39.23
N GLU A 494 29.80 29.63 38.01
CA GLU A 494 29.03 29.92 36.81
C GLU A 494 27.93 28.85 36.55
N SER A 495 28.28 27.57 36.71
CA SER A 495 27.30 26.47 36.54
C SER A 495 26.20 26.50 37.61
N TYR A 496 26.52 26.96 38.83
CA TYR A 496 25.52 27.18 39.88
C TYR A 496 24.55 28.30 39.53
N ASN A 497 25.04 29.42 38.99
CA ASN A 497 24.18 30.53 38.56
C ASN A 497 23.25 30.13 37.41
N ILE A 498 23.78 29.40 36.44
CA ILE A 498 23.02 28.83 35.34
C ILE A 498 21.86 27.94 35.85
N LEU A 499 22.20 27.04 36.78
CA LEU A 499 21.22 26.09 37.33
C LEU A 499 20.11 26.82 38.10
N ASN A 500 20.44 27.84 38.89
CA ASN A 500 19.45 28.63 39.63
C ASN A 500 18.51 29.38 38.67
N GLN A 501 19.03 29.98 37.61
CA GLN A 501 18.19 30.64 36.57
C GLN A 501 17.21 29.68 35.93
N VAL A 502 17.68 28.47 35.56
CA VAL A 502 16.84 27.44 34.95
C VAL A 502 15.78 26.91 35.92
N PHE A 503 16.14 26.70 37.21
CA PHE A 503 15.17 26.30 38.23
C PHE A 503 14.13 27.38 38.51
N ASP A 504 14.53 28.64 38.57
CA ASP A 504 13.60 29.77 38.73
C ASP A 504 12.61 29.85 37.57
N PHE A 505 13.06 29.69 36.35
CA PHE A 505 12.18 29.59 35.19
C PHE A 505 11.24 28.38 35.31
N CYS A 506 11.73 27.17 35.53
CA CYS A 506 10.94 25.95 35.60
C CYS A 506 9.88 26.00 36.70
N THR A 507 10.21 26.61 37.87
CA THR A 507 9.30 26.62 39.03
C THR A 507 8.32 27.76 39.05
N LYS A 508 8.65 28.93 38.45
CA LYS A 508 7.86 30.17 38.54
C LYS A 508 7.19 30.58 37.25
N GLU A 509 7.79 30.28 36.09
CA GLU A 509 7.40 30.88 34.81
C GLU A 509 6.99 29.85 33.76
N CYS A 510 7.39 28.60 33.90
CA CYS A 510 7.11 27.58 32.87
C CYS A 510 5.64 27.18 32.81
N GLU A 511 5.05 27.22 31.62
CA GLU A 511 3.66 26.81 31.38
C GLU A 511 3.50 25.30 31.22
N ASP A 512 4.54 24.63 30.69
CA ASP A 512 4.51 23.19 30.42
C ASP A 512 4.63 22.38 31.72
N PRO A 513 3.67 21.47 32.01
CA PRO A 513 3.65 20.69 33.24
C PRO A 513 4.81 19.70 33.33
N ASP A 514 5.29 19.11 32.23
CA ASP A 514 6.35 18.11 32.24
C ASP A 514 7.71 18.75 32.63
N VAL A 515 8.00 19.92 32.07
CA VAL A 515 9.21 20.70 32.39
C VAL A 515 9.19 21.13 33.85
N ARG A 516 8.04 21.64 34.32
CA ARG A 516 7.84 22.10 35.69
C ARG A 516 8.02 20.96 36.69
N ASP A 517 7.38 19.84 36.49
CA ASP A 517 7.41 18.70 37.40
C ASP A 517 8.84 18.10 37.48
N ARG A 518 9.55 18.03 36.36
CA ARG A 518 10.95 17.60 36.33
C ARG A 518 11.85 18.62 37.02
N GLY A 519 11.60 19.91 36.83
CA GLY A 519 12.33 20.97 37.56
C GLY A 519 12.16 20.83 39.06
N TYR A 520 10.95 20.67 39.59
CA TYR A 520 10.71 20.42 41.01
C TYR A 520 11.36 19.13 41.51
N MET A 521 11.31 18.07 40.71
CA MET A 521 11.94 16.80 41.05
C MET A 521 13.47 16.96 41.23
N TYR A 522 14.13 17.60 40.27
CA TYR A 522 15.58 17.81 40.33
C TYR A 522 15.96 18.77 41.46
N TYR A 523 15.22 19.86 41.63
CA TYR A 523 15.46 20.81 42.73
C TYR A 523 15.39 20.11 44.09
N ARG A 524 14.36 19.32 44.36
CA ARG A 524 14.20 18.57 45.61
C ARG A 524 15.30 17.52 45.80
N LEU A 525 15.63 16.78 44.75
CA LEU A 525 16.64 15.74 44.80
C LEU A 525 18.01 16.31 45.16
N MET A 526 18.36 17.44 44.53
CA MET A 526 19.63 18.12 44.81
C MET A 526 19.67 18.77 46.19
N THR A 527 18.55 19.24 46.72
CA THR A 527 18.46 19.86 48.05
C THR A 527 18.54 18.81 49.17
N ILE A 528 17.97 17.61 48.97
CA ILE A 528 17.92 16.53 49.97
C ILE A 528 19.27 15.79 50.04
N ASP A 529 19.76 15.31 48.89
CA ASP A 529 21.01 14.53 48.81
C ASP A 529 21.70 14.75 47.44
N PRO A 530 22.69 15.66 47.37
CA PRO A 530 23.45 15.93 46.16
C PRO A 530 24.23 14.72 45.62
N GLN A 531 24.68 13.82 46.51
CA GLN A 531 25.43 12.62 46.10
C GLN A 531 24.50 11.60 45.42
N LEU A 532 23.29 11.44 45.94
CA LEU A 532 22.26 10.61 45.33
C LEU A 532 21.80 11.20 43.98
N ALA A 533 21.64 12.53 43.93
CA ALA A 533 21.32 13.25 42.71
C ALA A 533 22.35 12.98 41.59
N SER A 534 23.65 13.07 41.91
CA SER A 534 24.72 12.75 40.96
C SER A 534 24.65 11.31 40.47
N LYS A 535 24.41 10.33 41.33
CA LYS A 535 24.28 8.92 40.95
C LYS A 535 23.08 8.65 40.04
N ILE A 536 21.97 9.37 40.21
CA ILE A 536 20.75 9.18 39.42
C ILE A 536 20.84 9.90 38.06
N ILE A 537 21.30 11.18 38.07
CA ILE A 537 21.24 12.04 36.87
C ILE A 537 22.43 11.77 35.93
N VAL A 538 23.63 11.54 36.49
CA VAL A 538 24.88 11.31 35.73
C VAL A 538 25.13 9.83 35.45
N ASN A 539 24.19 8.94 35.80
CA ASN A 539 24.34 7.50 35.58
C ASN A 539 24.49 7.13 34.10
N ASP A 540 25.17 6.01 33.83
CA ASP A 540 25.29 5.45 32.50
C ASP A 540 23.91 5.23 31.84
N LYS A 541 23.76 5.73 30.62
CA LYS A 541 22.52 5.60 29.86
C LYS A 541 22.44 4.24 29.18
N PRO A 542 21.24 3.67 29.01
CA PRO A 542 21.08 2.46 28.23
C PRO A 542 21.55 2.73 26.78
N ARG A 543 22.40 1.84 26.27
CA ARG A 543 22.93 1.95 24.91
C ARG A 543 21.79 1.85 23.89
N ILE A 544 21.86 2.65 22.81
CA ILE A 544 20.97 2.52 21.68
C ILE A 544 21.30 1.19 21.00
N ASN A 545 20.30 0.32 20.89
CA ASN A 545 20.41 -0.89 20.08
C ASN A 545 20.20 -0.54 18.61
N GLU A 546 20.62 -1.44 17.72
CA GLU A 546 20.24 -1.34 16.30
C GLU A 546 18.73 -1.18 16.20
N ASP A 547 18.29 -0.20 15.42
CA ASP A 547 16.90 -0.16 15.01
C ASP A 547 16.66 -1.44 14.21
N VAL A 548 15.96 -2.38 14.82
CA VAL A 548 15.45 -3.58 14.13
C VAL A 548 14.34 -3.08 13.20
N SER A 549 14.73 -2.34 12.16
CA SER A 549 13.82 -1.82 11.12
C SER A 549 13.39 -2.95 10.18
N GLY A 550 13.07 -4.11 10.76
CA GLY A 550 12.57 -5.27 10.06
C GLY A 550 11.08 -5.46 10.30
N PHE A 551 10.43 -6.11 9.36
CA PHE A 551 9.07 -6.60 9.57
C PHE A 551 9.07 -7.72 10.60
N ASP A 552 8.03 -7.76 11.42
CA ASP A 552 7.75 -8.91 12.29
C ASP A 552 7.62 -10.19 11.44
N ASP A 553 8.09 -11.33 11.96
CA ASP A 553 8.14 -12.59 11.21
C ASP A 553 6.77 -13.00 10.63
N ASN A 554 5.69 -12.76 11.38
CA ASN A 554 4.33 -13.02 10.92
C ASN A 554 3.94 -12.10 9.76
N LEU A 555 4.24 -10.81 9.87
CA LEU A 555 3.98 -9.84 8.81
C LEU A 555 4.85 -10.14 7.58
N LEU A 556 6.11 -10.47 7.78
CA LEU A 556 7.03 -10.85 6.70
C LEU A 556 6.50 -12.06 5.92
N ALA A 557 6.00 -13.10 6.60
CA ALA A 557 5.41 -14.27 5.95
C ALA A 557 4.18 -13.88 5.11
N ILE A 558 3.29 -13.04 5.64
CA ILE A 558 2.11 -12.56 4.92
C ILE A 558 2.53 -11.73 3.69
N LEU A 559 3.51 -10.84 3.82
CA LEU A 559 3.98 -10.02 2.71
C LEU A 559 4.67 -10.86 1.63
N MET A 560 5.42 -11.88 2.02
CA MET A 560 6.04 -12.84 1.09
C MET A 560 5.00 -13.62 0.28
N ASP A 561 3.90 -14.00 0.90
CA ASP A 561 2.77 -14.64 0.21
C ASP A 561 2.03 -13.70 -0.74
N ASN A 562 2.18 -12.41 -0.55
CA ASN A 562 1.53 -11.36 -1.33
C ASN A 562 2.52 -10.52 -2.16
N LEU A 563 3.69 -11.07 -2.54
CA LEU A 563 4.64 -10.39 -3.42
C LEU A 563 3.98 -9.94 -4.73
N GLY A 564 4.30 -8.73 -5.17
CA GLY A 564 3.75 -8.14 -6.38
C GLY A 564 2.32 -7.59 -6.23
N THR A 565 1.75 -7.59 -5.03
CA THR A 565 0.42 -7.03 -4.76
C THR A 565 0.49 -5.70 -4.00
N MET A 566 -0.65 -5.05 -3.81
CA MET A 566 -0.75 -3.81 -3.02
C MET A 566 -0.33 -4.00 -1.55
N ALA A 567 -0.40 -5.22 -1.01
CA ALA A 567 0.03 -5.52 0.36
C ALA A 567 1.50 -5.16 0.59
N THR A 568 2.36 -5.46 -0.38
CA THR A 568 3.80 -5.14 -0.31
C THR A 568 4.09 -3.64 -0.42
N ILE A 569 3.26 -2.89 -1.16
CA ILE A 569 3.41 -1.44 -1.28
C ILE A 569 3.01 -0.73 0.02
N TYR A 570 1.90 -1.15 0.63
CA TYR A 570 1.43 -0.60 1.90
C TYR A 570 2.11 -1.19 3.13
N GLU A 571 2.88 -2.26 2.97
CA GLU A 571 3.54 -2.99 4.06
C GLU A 571 2.55 -3.43 5.15
N LYS A 572 1.36 -3.84 4.71
CA LYS A 572 0.24 -4.25 5.56
C LYS A 572 -0.43 -5.50 5.01
N PRO A 573 -1.02 -6.33 5.90
CA PRO A 573 -1.82 -7.46 5.43
C PRO A 573 -3.01 -6.99 4.58
N PRO A 574 -3.44 -7.77 3.56
CA PRO A 574 -4.53 -7.39 2.66
C PRO A 574 -5.83 -6.99 3.38
N GLU A 575 -6.13 -7.60 4.53
CA GLU A 575 -7.32 -7.34 5.32
C GLU A 575 -7.35 -5.93 5.92
N ALA A 576 -6.19 -5.29 6.06
CA ALA A 576 -6.08 -3.94 6.64
C ALA A 576 -6.66 -2.85 5.72
N PHE A 577 -6.61 -3.05 4.40
CA PHE A 577 -7.07 -2.07 3.41
C PHE A 577 -8.17 -2.58 2.47
N VAL A 578 -8.32 -3.90 2.29
CA VAL A 578 -9.44 -4.50 1.58
C VAL A 578 -10.52 -4.85 2.61
N LYS A 579 -11.50 -3.97 2.78
CA LYS A 579 -12.67 -4.31 3.60
C LYS A 579 -13.48 -5.36 2.87
N LYS A 580 -13.58 -6.58 3.41
CA LYS A 580 -14.63 -7.53 3.03
C LYS A 580 -15.96 -6.82 3.27
N LEU A 581 -16.67 -6.46 2.22
CA LEU A 581 -18.04 -5.96 2.31
C LEU A 581 -18.88 -7.07 2.94
N LYS A 582 -19.04 -7.04 4.27
CA LYS A 582 -20.01 -7.92 4.93
C LYS A 582 -21.34 -7.67 4.25
N LYS A 583 -22.00 -8.69 3.72
CA LYS A 583 -23.34 -8.67 3.08
C LYS A 583 -24.40 -7.86 3.86
N ASN A 584 -24.16 -7.54 5.11
CA ASN A 584 -24.99 -6.68 5.96
C ASN A 584 -24.95 -5.18 5.57
N ILE A 585 -23.96 -4.71 4.82
CA ILE A 585 -23.90 -3.28 4.44
C ILE A 585 -24.90 -2.99 3.31
N SER A 586 -25.08 -3.91 2.35
CA SER A 586 -26.13 -3.74 1.32
C SER A 586 -27.54 -3.74 1.94
N ARG A 587 -27.78 -4.62 2.92
CA ARG A 587 -29.03 -4.62 3.71
C ARG A 587 -29.14 -3.40 4.64
N MET A 588 -28.02 -2.88 5.16
CA MET A 588 -27.99 -1.66 5.96
C MET A 588 -28.18 -0.41 5.10
N ILE A 589 -27.57 -0.33 3.92
CA ILE A 589 -27.76 0.78 2.97
C ILE A 589 -29.20 0.76 2.43
N MET A 590 -29.77 -0.40 2.10
CA MET A 590 -31.20 -0.49 1.78
C MET A 590 -32.10 -0.10 2.96
N LYS A 591 -31.80 -0.55 4.19
CA LYS A 591 -32.56 -0.13 5.39
C LYS A 591 -32.38 1.35 5.71
N VAL A 592 -31.20 1.94 5.49
CA VAL A 592 -30.96 3.37 5.67
C VAL A 592 -31.65 4.17 4.58
N ASN A 593 -31.63 3.72 3.33
CA ASN A 593 -32.36 4.36 2.22
C ASN A 593 -33.89 4.22 2.40
N MET A 594 -34.41 3.06 2.85
CA MET A 594 -35.82 2.91 3.20
C MET A 594 -36.21 3.75 4.44
N LYS A 595 -35.36 3.86 5.47
CA LYS A 595 -35.58 4.76 6.60
C LYS A 595 -35.54 6.23 6.18
N ASN A 596 -34.62 6.63 5.32
CA ASN A 596 -34.56 7.99 4.78
C ASN A 596 -35.76 8.29 3.87
N HIS A 597 -36.20 7.32 3.05
CA HIS A 597 -37.43 7.48 2.26
C HIS A 597 -38.67 7.60 3.13
N ASN A 598 -38.80 6.80 4.17
CA ASN A 598 -39.86 6.90 5.15
C ASN A 598 -39.79 8.20 5.98
N LEU A 599 -38.60 8.70 6.32
CA LEU A 599 -38.41 9.98 6.97
C LEU A 599 -38.79 11.17 6.07
N ILE A 600 -38.47 11.06 4.76
CA ILE A 600 -38.90 12.06 3.77
C ILE A 600 -40.42 12.02 3.57
N LEU A 601 -41.03 10.83 3.47
CA LEU A 601 -42.47 10.66 3.42
C LEU A 601 -43.15 11.18 4.70
N MET A 602 -42.65 10.85 5.90
CA MET A 602 -43.16 11.40 7.15
C MET A 602 -43.01 12.92 7.21
N ARG A 603 -41.89 13.49 6.79
CA ARG A 603 -41.72 14.95 6.70
C ARG A 603 -42.72 15.59 5.72
N MET A 604 -42.93 14.97 4.54
CA MET A 604 -43.97 15.44 3.59
C MET A 604 -45.38 15.34 4.16
N ILE A 605 -45.73 14.27 4.86
CA ILE A 605 -47.04 14.10 5.52
C ILE A 605 -47.21 15.15 6.62
N ILE A 606 -46.20 15.41 7.44
CA ILE A 606 -46.21 16.44 8.48
C ILE A 606 -46.36 17.85 7.88
N ILE A 607 -45.68 18.11 6.75
CA ILE A 607 -45.79 19.39 6.02
C ILE A 607 -47.21 19.55 5.44
N CYS A 608 -47.77 18.49 4.86
CA CYS A 608 -49.15 18.49 4.33
C CYS A 608 -50.17 18.66 5.46
N GLN A 609 -49.98 18.03 6.61
CA GLN A 609 -50.85 18.21 7.78
C GLN A 609 -50.76 19.63 8.37
N LYS A 610 -49.53 20.21 8.43
CA LYS A 610 -49.34 21.61 8.85
C LYS A 610 -49.99 22.61 7.87
N LYS A 611 -49.92 22.33 6.55
CA LYS A 611 -50.60 23.14 5.53
C LYS A 611 -52.13 23.03 5.65
N LYS A 612 -52.67 21.82 5.92
CA LYS A 612 -54.11 21.64 6.18
C LYS A 612 -54.58 22.35 7.47
N LYS A 613 -53.79 22.30 8.57
CA LYS A 613 -54.07 23.03 9.80
C LYS A 613 -53.99 24.56 9.61
N LYS A 614 -53.04 25.05 8.81
CA LYS A 614 -52.93 26.48 8.48
C LYS A 614 -54.10 26.96 7.58
N LYS A 615 -54.55 26.10 6.65
CA LYS A 615 -55.76 26.40 5.84
C LYS A 615 -57.03 26.42 6.70
N LYS A 616 -57.18 25.46 7.64
CA LYS A 616 -58.30 25.41 8.56
C LYS A 616 -58.31 26.61 9.54
N ARG A 617 -57.15 27.08 10.03
CA ARG A 617 -57.03 28.30 10.84
C ARG A 617 -57.31 29.58 10.04
N ARG A 618 -57.02 29.65 8.76
CA ARG A 618 -57.34 30.77 7.88
C ARG A 618 -58.87 30.84 7.57
N TRP A 619 -59.55 29.68 7.52
CA TRP A 619 -61.01 29.64 7.37
C TRP A 619 -61.76 30.00 8.66
N ILE A 620 -61.19 29.68 9.81
CA ILE A 620 -61.77 30.05 11.12
C ILE A 620 -61.57 31.56 11.39
N LEU A 621 -60.51 32.18 10.94
CA LEU A 621 -60.23 33.61 11.01
C LEU A 621 -61.01 34.45 9.96
N LEU A 622 -61.65 33.81 9.00
CA LEU A 622 -62.51 34.44 7.98
C LEU A 622 -64.00 34.32 8.34
N ILE A 623 -64.35 33.59 9.42
CA ILE A 623 -65.73 33.38 9.92
C ILE A 623 -65.94 34.08 11.27
N ILE A 624 -64.90 34.61 11.91
CA ILE A 624 -64.90 35.52 13.01
C ILE A 624 -64.57 36.95 12.51
#